data_6c1de655d1d169ddf3070f88f7cdb0d3
#
_entry.id   6c1de655d1d169ddf3070f88f7cdb0d3
#
_cell.length_a   1.000
_cell.length_b   1.000
_cell.length_c   1.000
_cell.angle_alpha   90.00
_cell.angle_beta   90.00
_cell.angle_gamma   90.00
#
_symmetry.space_group_name_H-M   'P 1'
#
loop_
_entity.id
_entity.type
_entity.pdbx_description
1 polymer ?
#
loop_
_entity_poly.entity_id
_entity_poly.type
_entity_poly.pdbx_seq_one_letter_code
_entity_poly.pdbx_strand_id
1 'polypeptide(L)'
;MRLFEKTITEQENGWTAEQVLRRSLGLSTTRIKRAKFRPDGILLDGVRINTAQRVRLGQHLELHLPELEENCLESTPGAVDIIYEDEWLLVVNKPAGLPVYPGPGHYADTLGNRLAGYYRQRGKSWYSAR
;
A
#
# COMPACT_ATOMS: atom_id res chain seq x y z
N MET A 1 -0.25 -6.48 -9.60
CA MET A 1 -0.49 -7.24 -8.35
C MET A 1 0.84 -7.68 -7.78
N ARG A 2 1.10 -7.39 -6.56
CA ARG A 2 2.35 -7.77 -5.90
C ARG A 2 2.17 -9.07 -5.13
N LEU A 3 2.95 -10.07 -5.47
CA LEU A 3 2.96 -11.38 -4.85
C LEU A 3 4.10 -11.47 -3.84
N PHE A 4 3.77 -11.85 -2.61
CA PHE A 4 4.74 -12.29 -1.60
C PHE A 4 4.54 -13.77 -1.37
N GLU A 5 5.59 -14.53 -1.47
CA GLU A 5 5.53 -15.98 -1.29
C GLU A 5 6.67 -16.48 -0.43
N LYS A 6 6.42 -17.55 0.31
CA LYS A 6 7.40 -18.18 1.17
C LYS A 6 7.08 -19.64 1.41
N THR A 7 8.08 -20.47 1.30
CA THR A 7 8.02 -21.85 1.78
C THR A 7 8.34 -21.90 3.27
N ILE A 8 7.49 -22.56 4.04
CA ILE A 8 7.61 -22.65 5.50
C ILE A 8 8.82 -23.49 5.87
N THR A 9 9.69 -22.93 6.70
CA THR A 9 10.89 -23.58 7.23
C THR A 9 10.60 -24.30 8.54
N GLU A 10 11.57 -25.11 9.01
CA GLU A 10 11.46 -25.80 10.28
C GLU A 10 11.28 -24.85 11.47
N GLN A 11 11.94 -23.70 11.44
CA GLN A 11 11.81 -22.67 12.47
C GLN A 11 10.40 -22.07 12.55
N GLU A 12 9.71 -22.02 11.42
CA GLU A 12 8.37 -21.45 11.31
C GLU A 12 7.26 -22.48 11.47
N ASN A 13 7.63 -23.76 11.59
CA ASN A 13 6.67 -24.84 11.79
C ASN A 13 5.84 -24.61 13.05
N GLY A 14 4.52 -24.62 12.92
CA GLY A 14 3.58 -24.38 14.01
C GLY A 14 3.25 -22.91 14.27
N TRP A 15 3.91 -21.98 13.57
CA TRP A 15 3.54 -20.57 13.65
C TRP A 15 2.17 -20.32 12.99
N THR A 16 1.54 -19.22 13.36
CA THR A 16 0.38 -18.75 12.58
C THR A 16 0.82 -18.09 11.29
N ALA A 17 -0.05 -18.09 10.28
CA ALA A 17 0.23 -17.40 9.03
C ALA A 17 0.57 -15.91 9.26
N GLU A 18 -0.12 -15.25 10.20
CA GLU A 18 0.18 -13.87 10.58
C GLU A 18 1.62 -13.70 11.11
N GLN A 19 2.08 -14.61 11.95
CA GLN A 19 3.44 -14.56 12.48
C GLN A 19 4.48 -14.69 11.36
N VAL A 20 4.28 -15.57 10.40
CA VAL A 20 5.15 -15.71 9.23
C VAL A 20 5.15 -14.44 8.37
N LEU A 21 3.98 -13.90 8.08
CA LEU A 21 3.84 -12.68 7.28
C LEU A 21 4.50 -11.48 7.94
N ARG A 22 4.40 -11.34 9.23
CA ARG A 22 4.99 -10.22 9.98
C ARG A 22 6.48 -10.38 10.25
N ARG A 23 6.91 -11.55 10.71
CA ARG A 23 8.29 -11.78 11.17
C ARG A 23 9.22 -12.16 10.02
N SER A 24 8.80 -13.05 9.14
CA SER A 24 9.64 -13.56 8.06
C SER A 24 9.58 -12.70 6.81
N LEU A 25 8.41 -12.16 6.45
CA LEU A 25 8.23 -11.31 5.28
C LEU A 25 8.22 -9.81 5.61
N GLY A 26 8.25 -9.44 6.88
CA GLY A 26 8.32 -8.04 7.31
C GLY A 26 7.09 -7.20 6.92
N LEU A 27 5.93 -7.82 6.73
CA LEU A 27 4.73 -7.12 6.29
C LEU A 27 4.03 -6.40 7.45
N SER A 28 3.55 -5.20 7.19
CA SER A 28 2.78 -4.42 8.16
C SER A 28 1.38 -5.01 8.36
N THR A 29 0.80 -4.75 9.53
CA THR A 29 -0.58 -5.14 9.86
C THR A 29 -1.58 -4.62 8.83
N THR A 30 -1.37 -3.41 8.31
CA THR A 30 -2.24 -2.81 7.29
C THR A 30 -2.23 -3.59 5.97
N ARG A 31 -1.04 -4.02 5.53
CA ARG A 31 -0.91 -4.83 4.31
C ARG A 31 -1.58 -6.20 4.47
N ILE A 32 -1.36 -6.85 5.60
CA ILE A 32 -1.99 -8.14 5.91
C ILE A 32 -3.51 -8.00 5.95
N LYS A 33 -4.04 -6.95 6.59
CA LYS A 33 -5.47 -6.65 6.62
C LYS A 33 -6.07 -6.47 5.21
N ARG A 34 -5.40 -5.73 4.35
CA ARG A 34 -5.85 -5.54 2.96
C ARG A 34 -5.94 -6.85 2.20
N ALA A 35 -4.95 -7.72 2.33
CA ALA A 35 -4.97 -9.04 1.71
C ALA A 35 -6.07 -9.93 2.30
N LYS A 36 -6.26 -9.91 3.62
CA LYS A 36 -7.23 -10.73 4.33
C LYS A 36 -8.66 -10.62 3.79
N PHE A 37 -9.06 -9.43 3.37
CA PHE A 37 -10.41 -9.19 2.85
C PHE A 37 -10.61 -9.56 1.38
N ARG A 38 -9.57 -10.01 0.69
CA ARG A 38 -9.67 -10.47 -0.69
C ARG A 38 -9.90 -11.98 -0.76
N PRO A 39 -10.67 -12.48 -1.74
CA PRO A 39 -10.92 -13.91 -1.92
C PRO A 39 -9.63 -14.73 -2.13
N ASP A 40 -8.66 -14.14 -2.80
CA ASP A 40 -7.36 -14.73 -3.17
C ASP A 40 -6.18 -14.11 -2.43
N GLY A 41 -6.44 -13.40 -1.34
CA GLY A 41 -5.44 -12.56 -0.69
C GLY A 41 -4.37 -13.35 0.06
N ILE A 42 -4.75 -14.38 0.80
CA ILE A 42 -3.83 -15.23 1.57
C ILE A 42 -4.14 -16.69 1.26
N LEU A 43 -3.17 -17.36 0.66
CA LEU A 43 -3.28 -18.76 0.25
C LEU A 43 -2.18 -19.59 0.90
N LEU A 44 -2.54 -20.79 1.34
CA LEU A 44 -1.61 -21.81 1.81
C LEU A 44 -1.79 -23.06 0.93
N ASP A 45 -0.74 -23.43 0.19
CA ASP A 45 -0.79 -24.49 -0.83
C ASP A 45 -1.97 -24.32 -1.82
N GLY A 46 -2.24 -23.07 -2.22
CA GLY A 46 -3.31 -22.73 -3.14
C GLY A 46 -4.72 -22.63 -2.51
N VAL A 47 -4.87 -22.90 -1.22
CA VAL A 47 -6.15 -22.85 -0.51
C VAL A 47 -6.22 -21.58 0.34
N ARG A 48 -7.33 -20.86 0.24
CA ARG A 48 -7.58 -19.69 1.08
C ARG A 48 -7.59 -20.05 2.56
N ILE A 49 -6.83 -19.29 3.34
CA ILE A 49 -6.77 -19.42 4.79
C ILE A 49 -7.02 -18.08 5.48
N ASN A 50 -7.32 -18.12 6.77
CA ASN A 50 -7.28 -16.94 7.61
C ASN A 50 -5.90 -16.79 8.26
N THR A 51 -5.63 -15.63 8.84
CA THR A 51 -4.32 -15.31 9.43
C THR A 51 -4.02 -16.09 10.72
N ALA A 52 -5.03 -16.65 11.37
CA ALA A 52 -4.87 -17.48 12.56
C ALA A 52 -4.53 -18.94 12.25
N GLN A 53 -4.60 -19.34 10.98
CA GLN A 53 -4.23 -20.69 10.53
C GLN A 53 -2.77 -20.99 10.84
N ARG A 54 -2.51 -22.13 11.49
CA ARG A 54 -1.14 -22.61 11.72
C ARG A 54 -0.55 -23.20 10.45
N VAL A 55 0.72 -22.89 10.21
CA VAL A 55 1.45 -23.41 9.07
C VAL A 55 2.41 -24.53 9.49
N ARG A 56 2.77 -25.38 8.54
CA ARG A 56 3.68 -26.51 8.75
C ARG A 56 4.86 -26.45 7.79
N LEU A 57 5.95 -27.09 8.18
CA LEU A 57 7.14 -27.24 7.35
C LEU A 57 6.79 -27.72 5.94
N GLY A 58 7.35 -27.07 4.93
CA GLY A 58 7.17 -27.44 3.52
C GLY A 58 5.93 -26.88 2.84
N GLN A 59 4.99 -26.29 3.59
CA GLN A 59 3.84 -25.61 3.00
C GLN A 59 4.27 -24.30 2.32
N HIS A 60 3.54 -23.91 1.28
CA HIS A 60 3.78 -22.69 0.53
C HIS A 60 2.73 -21.63 0.87
N LEU A 61 3.18 -20.54 1.47
CA LEU A 61 2.34 -19.41 1.86
C LEU A 61 2.45 -18.30 0.82
N GLU A 62 1.33 -17.84 0.32
CA GLU A 62 1.24 -16.74 -0.63
C GLU A 62 0.38 -15.61 -0.08
N LEU A 63 0.80 -14.39 -0.33
CA LEU A 63 0.02 -13.19 -0.05
C LEU A 63 -0.05 -12.33 -1.31
N HIS A 64 -1.25 -12.15 -1.83
CA HIS A 64 -1.54 -11.34 -3.00
C HIS A 64 -2.02 -9.97 -2.55
N LEU A 65 -1.16 -8.97 -2.71
CA LEU A 65 -1.57 -7.57 -2.54
C LEU A 65 -1.93 -7.01 -3.91
N PRO A 66 -3.05 -6.30 -4.04
CA PRO A 66 -3.19 -5.41 -5.18
C PRO A 66 -1.95 -4.51 -5.13
N GLU A 67 -1.34 -4.27 -6.26
CA GLU A 67 -0.52 -3.07 -6.39
C GLU A 67 -1.34 -1.97 -5.75
N LEU A 68 -0.71 -1.19 -4.89
CA LEU A 68 -1.37 -0.05 -4.29
C LEU A 68 -2.22 0.54 -5.40
N GLU A 69 -3.54 0.31 -5.33
CA GLU A 69 -4.45 1.08 -6.16
C GLU A 69 -3.91 2.47 -5.99
N GLU A 70 -3.39 3.01 -7.07
CA GLU A 70 -2.97 4.39 -7.09
C GLU A 70 -3.97 5.06 -6.20
N ASN A 71 -3.53 5.66 -5.11
CA ASN A 71 -4.45 6.45 -4.30
C ASN A 71 -4.99 7.42 -5.32
N CYS A 72 -6.12 7.05 -5.93
CA CYS A 72 -6.70 7.78 -7.03
C CYS A 72 -7.32 9.02 -6.43
N LEU A 73 -6.41 9.87 -5.91
CA LEU A 73 -6.77 11.24 -5.69
C LEU A 73 -7.12 11.77 -7.07
N GLU A 74 -8.32 12.23 -7.17
CA GLU A 74 -8.78 12.90 -8.37
C GLU A 74 -7.78 13.98 -8.76
N SER A 75 -7.30 13.91 -9.98
CA SER A 75 -6.33 14.87 -10.49
C SER A 75 -7.05 16.19 -10.75
N THR A 76 -6.69 17.20 -9.99
CA THR A 76 -7.26 18.55 -10.15
C THR A 76 -6.21 19.50 -10.73
N PRO A 77 -6.52 20.25 -11.79
CA PRO A 77 -5.61 21.28 -12.29
C PRO A 77 -5.44 22.38 -11.24
N GLY A 78 -4.20 22.85 -11.07
CA GLY A 78 -3.88 23.91 -10.16
C GLY A 78 -2.39 24.10 -10.02
N ALA A 79 -1.97 25.31 -9.70
CA ALA A 79 -0.57 25.63 -9.50
C ALA A 79 -0.05 25.00 -8.22
N VAL A 80 1.16 24.45 -8.30
CA VAL A 80 1.92 23.96 -7.13
C VAL A 80 3.22 24.75 -7.08
N ASP A 81 3.46 25.45 -5.98
CA ASP A 81 4.70 26.17 -5.76
C ASP A 81 5.77 25.23 -5.22
N ILE A 82 6.63 24.74 -6.13
CA ILE A 82 7.69 23.78 -5.82
C ILE A 82 8.95 24.52 -5.43
N ILE A 83 9.42 24.25 -4.21
CA ILE A 83 10.66 24.82 -3.67
C ILE A 83 11.85 23.92 -4.04
N TYR A 84 11.68 22.60 -3.95
CA TYR A 84 12.72 21.62 -4.25
C TYR A 84 12.09 20.31 -4.72
N GLU A 85 12.73 19.64 -5.65
CA GLU A 85 12.31 18.32 -6.15
C GLU A 85 13.51 17.48 -6.53
N ASP A 86 13.51 16.22 -6.09
CA ASP A 86 14.43 15.19 -6.56
C ASP A 86 13.69 13.87 -6.74
N GLU A 87 14.40 12.74 -6.90
CA GLU A 87 13.79 11.42 -7.09
C GLU A 87 12.98 10.93 -5.88
N TRP A 88 13.28 11.44 -4.69
CA TRP A 88 12.78 10.91 -3.42
C TRP A 88 11.88 11.89 -2.67
N LEU A 89 12.05 13.17 -2.90
CA LEU A 89 11.49 14.23 -2.07
C LEU A 89 10.96 15.38 -2.92
N LEU A 90 9.78 15.85 -2.55
CA LEU A 90 9.18 17.07 -3.09
C LEU A 90 8.88 18.02 -1.94
N VAL A 91 9.40 19.23 -2.02
CA VAL A 91 9.11 20.31 -1.07
C VAL A 91 8.30 21.38 -1.77
N VAL A 92 7.13 21.66 -1.22
CA VAL A 92 6.20 22.66 -1.77
C VAL A 92 5.87 23.73 -0.74
N ASN A 93 5.61 24.94 -1.22
CA ASN A 93 5.08 26.01 -0.41
C ASN A 93 3.54 25.99 -0.51
N LYS A 94 2.90 25.38 0.48
CA LYS A 94 1.43 25.30 0.50
C LYS A 94 0.83 26.67 0.84
N PRO A 95 -0.08 27.22 0.02
CA PRO A 95 -0.80 28.45 0.39
C PRO A 95 -1.71 28.21 1.59
N ALA A 96 -1.91 29.25 2.37
CA ALA A 96 -2.85 29.22 3.48
C ALA A 96 -4.28 28.92 2.98
N GLY A 97 -5.02 28.15 3.77
CA GLY A 97 -6.39 27.78 3.43
C GLY A 97 -6.56 26.61 2.45
N LEU A 98 -5.47 26.12 1.87
CA LEU A 98 -5.50 24.92 1.03
C LEU A 98 -5.31 23.67 1.89
N PRO A 99 -6.31 22.76 2.01
CA PRO A 99 -6.15 21.49 2.71
C PRO A 99 -5.10 20.61 2.06
N VAL A 100 -4.39 19.80 2.85
CA VAL A 100 -3.38 18.86 2.33
C VAL A 100 -4.04 17.66 1.69
N TYR A 101 -5.05 17.09 2.33
CA TYR A 101 -5.74 15.88 1.93
C TYR A 101 -7.25 16.06 1.88
N PRO A 102 -7.95 15.28 1.04
CA PRO A 102 -9.41 15.26 1.02
C PRO A 102 -10.01 14.92 2.39
N GLY A 103 -11.05 15.65 2.73
CA GLY A 103 -11.81 15.51 3.95
C GLY A 103 -13.19 16.15 3.82
N PRO A 104 -13.99 16.20 4.91
CA PRO A 104 -15.32 16.80 4.86
C PRO A 104 -15.33 18.20 4.26
N GLY A 105 -16.12 18.41 3.19
CA GLY A 105 -16.22 19.67 2.48
C GLY A 105 -15.13 19.96 1.43
N HIS A 106 -14.08 19.14 1.36
CA HIS A 106 -12.96 19.30 0.43
C HIS A 106 -12.54 17.94 -0.15
N TYR A 107 -13.13 17.55 -1.28
CA TYR A 107 -12.89 16.24 -1.87
C TYR A 107 -11.93 16.24 -3.06
N ALA A 108 -11.85 17.35 -3.79
CA ALA A 108 -11.05 17.47 -5.00
C ALA A 108 -10.20 18.74 -5.09
N ASP A 109 -10.23 19.59 -4.09
CA ASP A 109 -9.58 20.92 -4.07
C ASP A 109 -8.38 20.99 -3.09
N THR A 110 -7.73 19.86 -2.86
CA THR A 110 -6.63 19.78 -1.90
C THR A 110 -5.26 19.83 -2.59
N LEU A 111 -4.21 20.07 -1.79
CA LEU A 111 -2.82 19.97 -2.26
C LEU A 111 -2.53 18.60 -2.88
N GLY A 112 -3.00 17.52 -2.25
CA GLY A 112 -2.84 16.15 -2.78
C GLY A 112 -3.46 15.98 -4.16
N ASN A 113 -4.62 16.56 -4.42
CA ASN A 113 -5.26 16.54 -5.74
C ASN A 113 -4.44 17.30 -6.80
N ARG A 114 -3.88 18.44 -6.45
CA ARG A 114 -2.99 19.22 -7.35
C ARG A 114 -1.69 18.48 -7.63
N LEU A 115 -1.09 17.84 -6.64
CA LEU A 115 0.12 17.03 -6.80
C LEU A 115 -0.16 15.79 -7.67
N ALA A 116 -1.31 15.15 -7.52
CA ALA A 116 -1.74 14.07 -8.40
C ALA A 116 -1.79 14.54 -9.87
N GLY A 117 -2.34 15.72 -10.13
CA GLY A 117 -2.34 16.34 -11.45
C GLY A 117 -0.94 16.65 -11.98
N TYR A 118 -0.10 17.19 -11.14
CA TYR A 118 1.29 17.53 -11.48
C TYR A 118 2.08 16.29 -11.92
N TYR A 119 2.02 15.21 -11.16
CA TYR A 119 2.72 13.97 -11.50
C TYR A 119 2.10 13.25 -12.70
N ARG A 120 0.78 13.28 -12.85
CA ARG A 120 0.11 12.68 -14.00
C ARG A 120 0.52 13.34 -15.32
N GLN A 121 0.66 14.65 -15.36
CA GLN A 121 1.15 15.36 -16.53
C GLN A 121 2.58 14.97 -16.92
N ARG A 122 3.37 14.51 -15.96
CA ARG A 122 4.75 14.04 -16.16
C ARG A 122 4.86 12.54 -16.43
N GLY A 123 3.74 11.84 -16.54
CA GLY A 123 3.70 10.38 -16.73
C GLY A 123 4.22 9.59 -15.52
N LYS A 124 4.22 10.19 -14.33
CA LYS A 124 4.66 9.56 -13.08
C LYS A 124 3.48 9.27 -12.18
N SER A 125 3.58 8.18 -11.42
CA SER A 125 2.62 7.85 -10.38
C SER A 125 2.92 8.62 -9.10
N TRP A 126 1.89 9.17 -8.50
CA TRP A 126 1.97 9.81 -7.20
C TRP A 126 1.57 8.84 -6.09
N TYR A 127 2.48 8.59 -5.17
CA TYR A 127 2.21 7.81 -3.97
C TYR A 127 2.41 8.71 -2.77
N SER A 128 1.35 8.97 -2.02
CA SER A 128 1.54 9.58 -0.74
C SER A 128 1.66 8.51 0.34
N ALA A 129 2.76 8.53 1.06
CA ALA A 129 2.86 7.82 2.31
C ALA A 129 2.03 8.56 3.35
N ARG A 130 1.04 7.87 3.94
CA ARG A 130 0.40 8.33 5.17
C ARG A 130 1.29 8.04 6.35
#